data_f09ea82d976f5e5d6bb09bb4de3a6bd9
#
_entry.id   f09ea82d976f5e5d6bb09bb4de3a6bd9
#
_cell.length_a   1.000
_cell.length_b   1.000
_cell.length_c   1.000
_cell.angle_alpha   90.00
_cell.angle_beta   90.00
_cell.angle_gamma   90.00
#
_symmetry.space_group_name_H-M   'P 1'
#
loop_
_entity.id
_entity.type
_entity.pdbx_description
1 polymer ?
#
loop_
_entity_poly.entity_id
_entity_poly.type
_entity_poly.pdbx_seq_one_letter_code
_entity_poly.pdbx_strand_id
1 'polypeptide(L)'
;QTETNESRFEVRNARFSVSGNVHPIVAYKAEIDLSDEGSIKMLDAYTRVFPVKNLNFTLGQMRVPFTIDAHRSPHQQYFANRSFIAKQVGNVRDVGFTGCYTQKEGFPFILEGGLFNGSGLTDQKEWHKTLNYSIKAQLLPNKNWNLTLSTQMIKPEHTRINMYDAGIYYQNRNFHVEAEYLYKMYGHE
;
A
#
# COMPACT_ATOMS: atom_id res chain seq x y z
N GLN A 1 -13.73 -29.62 7.71
CA GLN A 1 -13.34 -29.92 6.31
C GLN A 1 -14.37 -30.89 5.78
N THR A 2 -15.32 -30.37 5.02
CA THR A 2 -16.15 -31.22 4.16
C THR A 2 -15.32 -31.50 2.91
N GLU A 3 -14.93 -32.77 2.73
CA GLU A 3 -14.35 -33.27 1.50
C GLU A 3 -15.44 -33.28 0.40
N THR A 4 -15.66 -32.15 -0.23
CA THR A 4 -16.36 -32.10 -1.51
C THR A 4 -15.29 -32.11 -2.59
N ASN A 5 -15.24 -33.19 -3.36
CA ASN A 5 -14.43 -33.31 -4.59
C ASN A 5 -14.99 -32.42 -5.70
N GLU A 6 -15.16 -31.14 -5.42
CA GLU A 6 -15.67 -30.15 -6.38
C GLU A 6 -14.52 -29.32 -6.91
N SER A 7 -14.47 -29.17 -8.22
CA SER A 7 -13.46 -28.35 -8.91
C SER A 7 -14.13 -27.16 -9.58
N ARG A 8 -13.53 -26.00 -9.50
CA ARG A 8 -14.00 -24.81 -10.20
C ARG A 8 -12.85 -24.07 -10.89
N PHE A 9 -13.19 -23.38 -11.98
CA PHE A 9 -12.32 -22.37 -12.57
C PHE A 9 -12.80 -20.99 -12.14
N GLU A 10 -11.87 -20.10 -11.81
CA GLU A 10 -12.17 -18.72 -11.44
C GLU A 10 -11.16 -17.75 -12.06
N VAL A 11 -11.61 -16.55 -12.39
CA VAL A 11 -10.73 -15.44 -12.77
C VAL A 11 -10.32 -14.72 -11.49
N ARG A 12 -9.10 -14.94 -11.03
CA ARG A 12 -8.61 -14.43 -9.75
C ARG A 12 -8.06 -13.01 -9.81
N ASN A 13 -7.50 -12.63 -10.93
CA ASN A 13 -6.97 -11.29 -11.19
C ASN A 13 -7.19 -10.93 -12.66
N ALA A 14 -7.92 -9.86 -12.91
CA ALA A 14 -8.13 -9.29 -14.24
C ALA A 14 -8.05 -7.77 -14.12
N ARG A 15 -6.83 -7.21 -14.19
CA ARG A 15 -6.59 -5.79 -13.96
C ARG A 15 -6.22 -5.07 -15.24
N PHE A 16 -6.80 -3.89 -15.38
CA PHE A 16 -6.47 -2.95 -16.43
C PHE A 16 -6.03 -1.62 -15.79
N SER A 17 -4.93 -1.06 -16.26
CA SER A 17 -4.45 0.23 -15.77
C SER A 17 -4.05 1.15 -16.90
N VAL A 18 -4.31 2.44 -16.70
CA VAL A 18 -3.86 3.53 -17.55
C VAL A 18 -3.05 4.49 -16.69
N SER A 19 -1.88 4.88 -17.15
CA SER A 19 -1.04 5.88 -16.51
C SER A 19 -0.34 6.73 -17.54
N GLY A 20 -0.05 7.96 -17.19
CA GLY A 20 0.63 8.91 -18.08
C GLY A 20 0.93 10.23 -17.40
N ASN A 21 1.47 11.16 -18.18
CA ASN A 21 1.72 12.52 -17.76
C ASN A 21 0.85 13.47 -18.58
N VAL A 22 0.09 14.33 -17.89
CA VAL A 22 -0.65 15.45 -18.51
C VAL A 22 0.20 16.72 -18.58
N HIS A 23 1.27 16.75 -17.78
CA HIS A 23 2.27 17.82 -17.74
C HIS A 23 3.61 17.22 -17.27
N PRO A 24 4.79 17.83 -17.57
CA PRO A 24 6.09 17.33 -17.10
C PRO A 24 6.18 17.07 -15.58
N ILE A 25 5.42 17.81 -14.79
CA ILE A 25 5.38 17.67 -13.33
C ILE A 25 4.09 17.02 -12.82
N VAL A 26 3.17 16.57 -13.68
CA VAL A 26 1.87 16.00 -13.29
C VAL A 26 1.65 14.66 -13.97
N ALA A 27 1.62 13.60 -13.18
CA ALA A 27 1.29 12.25 -13.60
C ALA A 27 -0.09 11.82 -13.08
N TYR A 28 -0.70 10.87 -13.75
CA TYR A 28 -1.95 10.25 -13.32
C TYR A 28 -1.86 8.72 -13.43
N LYS A 29 -2.69 8.03 -12.65
CA LYS A 29 -2.92 6.60 -12.77
C LYS A 29 -4.39 6.27 -12.46
N ALA A 30 -4.96 5.39 -13.27
CA ALA A 30 -6.22 4.71 -12.99
C ALA A 30 -6.02 3.21 -13.16
N GLU A 31 -6.52 2.40 -12.22
CA GLU A 31 -6.45 0.94 -12.26
C GLU A 31 -7.77 0.36 -11.81
N ILE A 32 -8.31 -0.59 -12.58
CA ILE A 32 -9.54 -1.31 -12.27
C ILE A 32 -9.27 -2.81 -12.18
N ASP A 33 -10.10 -3.51 -11.42
CA ASP A 33 -10.13 -4.97 -11.33
C ASP A 33 -11.48 -5.46 -11.84
N LEU A 34 -11.43 -6.41 -12.77
CA LEU A 34 -12.59 -7.03 -13.45
C LEU A 34 -12.83 -8.46 -12.96
N SER A 35 -12.12 -8.93 -11.93
CA SER A 35 -12.20 -10.31 -11.45
C SER A 35 -13.35 -10.59 -10.48
N ASP A 36 -14.16 -9.59 -10.15
CA ASP A 36 -15.21 -9.69 -9.14
C ASP A 36 -16.58 -9.91 -9.75
N GLU A 37 -16.82 -11.09 -10.31
CA GLU A 37 -18.10 -11.66 -10.78
C GLU A 37 -19.10 -10.63 -11.36
N GLY A 38 -18.66 -9.83 -12.34
CA GLY A 38 -19.49 -8.82 -12.99
C GLY A 38 -19.44 -7.42 -12.38
N SER A 39 -18.70 -7.23 -11.29
CA SER A 39 -18.46 -5.91 -10.68
C SER A 39 -17.11 -5.35 -11.09
N ILE A 40 -17.06 -4.06 -11.41
CA ILE A 40 -15.81 -3.34 -11.69
C ILE A 40 -15.39 -2.64 -10.42
N LYS A 41 -14.20 -3.00 -9.90
CA LYS A 41 -13.61 -2.32 -8.74
C LYS A 41 -12.56 -1.32 -9.18
N MET A 42 -12.74 -0.05 -8.84
CA MET A 42 -11.69 0.96 -8.95
C MET A 42 -10.64 0.67 -7.86
N LEU A 43 -9.41 0.38 -8.28
CA LEU A 43 -8.30 0.12 -7.36
C LEU A 43 -7.48 1.38 -7.11
N ASP A 44 -6.93 1.96 -8.15
CA ASP A 44 -6.15 3.19 -8.08
C ASP A 44 -6.82 4.27 -8.95
N ALA A 45 -6.93 5.49 -8.43
CA ALA A 45 -7.40 6.66 -9.16
C ALA A 45 -6.76 7.89 -8.51
N TYR A 46 -5.59 8.29 -8.98
CA TYR A 46 -4.85 9.38 -8.36
C TYR A 46 -4.10 10.26 -9.36
N THR A 47 -3.84 11.48 -8.94
CA THR A 47 -2.91 12.42 -9.57
C THR A 47 -1.68 12.58 -8.70
N ARG A 48 -0.50 12.63 -9.32
CA ARG A 48 0.77 12.84 -8.65
C ARG A 48 1.48 14.05 -9.23
N VAL A 49 1.93 14.93 -8.35
CA VAL A 49 2.64 16.16 -8.72
C VAL A 49 4.08 16.09 -8.23
N PHE A 50 5.01 16.47 -9.08
CA PHE A 50 6.46 16.52 -8.82
C PHE A 50 6.95 17.98 -8.84
N PRO A 51 6.74 18.76 -7.76
CA PRO A 51 7.08 20.19 -7.75
C PRO A 51 8.57 20.44 -7.86
N VAL A 52 9.38 19.54 -7.29
CA VAL A 52 10.85 19.58 -7.38
C VAL A 52 11.40 18.16 -7.49
N LYS A 53 12.67 18.05 -7.88
CA LYS A 53 13.39 16.77 -7.94
C LYS A 53 13.32 16.08 -6.56
N ASN A 54 13.07 14.78 -6.57
CA ASN A 54 13.00 13.93 -5.39
C ASN A 54 11.76 14.09 -4.47
N LEU A 55 10.88 15.05 -4.72
CA LEU A 55 9.66 15.24 -3.94
C LEU A 55 8.43 15.06 -4.82
N ASN A 56 7.46 14.30 -4.35
CA ASN A 56 6.15 14.21 -4.98
C ASN A 56 5.02 14.21 -3.96
N PHE A 57 3.88 14.67 -4.42
CA PHE A 57 2.61 14.63 -3.70
C PHE A 57 1.59 13.86 -4.53
N THR A 58 0.82 13.01 -3.89
CA THR A 58 -0.22 12.21 -4.53
C THR A 58 -1.56 12.45 -3.87
N LEU A 59 -2.59 12.67 -4.66
CA LEU A 59 -3.97 12.88 -4.20
C LEU A 59 -4.90 11.93 -4.94
N GLY A 60 -5.77 11.26 -4.23
CA GLY A 60 -6.77 10.33 -4.76
C GLY A 60 -6.76 8.99 -4.07
N GLN A 61 -7.31 7.99 -4.75
CA GLN A 61 -7.34 6.60 -4.27
C GLN A 61 -6.05 5.89 -4.64
N MET A 62 -5.31 5.44 -3.64
CA MET A 62 -3.99 4.84 -3.80
C MET A 62 -3.70 3.78 -2.74
N ARG A 63 -2.57 3.09 -2.89
CA ARG A 63 -2.07 2.22 -1.82
C ARG A 63 -1.59 3.03 -0.64
N VAL A 64 -1.99 2.59 0.55
CA VAL A 64 -1.52 3.16 1.81
C VAL A 64 -0.05 2.76 2.03
N PRO A 65 0.87 3.69 2.29
CA PRO A 65 2.29 3.39 2.47
C PRO A 65 2.54 2.74 3.85
N PHE A 66 2.33 1.43 3.94
CA PHE A 66 2.52 0.66 5.16
C PHE A 66 3.00 -0.75 4.83
N THR A 67 3.89 -1.31 5.65
CA THR A 67 4.54 -2.62 5.50
C THR A 67 5.28 -2.83 4.17
N ILE A 68 5.94 -3.96 3.98
CA ILE A 68 6.58 -4.33 2.72
C ILE A 68 5.55 -4.98 1.79
N ASP A 69 4.94 -6.09 2.25
CA ASP A 69 4.11 -6.95 1.40
C ASP A 69 2.74 -6.35 1.09
N ALA A 70 2.11 -5.64 2.03
CA ALA A 70 0.83 -4.98 1.80
C ALA A 70 0.91 -3.91 0.70
N HIS A 71 2.06 -3.24 0.58
CA HIS A 71 2.31 -2.22 -0.45
C HIS A 71 2.63 -2.79 -1.84
N ARG A 72 2.98 -4.07 -1.95
CA ARG A 72 3.30 -4.74 -3.24
C ARG A 72 2.05 -5.00 -4.07
N SER A 73 2.22 -4.88 -5.38
CA SER A 73 1.20 -5.34 -6.35
C SER A 73 1.19 -6.87 -6.42
N PRO A 74 0.05 -7.51 -6.75
CA PRO A 74 -0.04 -8.97 -6.83
C PRO A 74 1.01 -9.63 -7.74
N HIS A 75 1.36 -8.97 -8.85
CA HIS A 75 2.40 -9.46 -9.77
C HIS A 75 3.84 -9.31 -9.23
N GLN A 76 4.02 -8.61 -8.12
CA GLN A 76 5.30 -8.43 -7.44
C GLN A 76 5.40 -9.29 -6.16
N GLN A 77 4.37 -10.06 -5.84
CA GLN A 77 4.37 -10.97 -4.70
C GLN A 77 5.09 -12.26 -5.06
N TYR A 78 5.88 -12.77 -4.12
CA TYR A 78 6.62 -14.04 -4.29
C TYR A 78 5.74 -15.27 -4.09
N PHE A 79 4.61 -15.11 -3.40
CA PHE A 79 3.64 -16.18 -3.12
C PHE A 79 2.28 -15.86 -3.73
N ALA A 80 1.50 -16.88 -4.01
CA ALA A 80 0.14 -16.75 -4.56
C ALA A 80 -0.81 -15.97 -3.63
N ASN A 81 -0.53 -15.94 -2.35
CA ASN A 81 -1.26 -15.18 -1.34
C ASN A 81 -0.33 -14.18 -0.65
N ARG A 82 -0.90 -13.07 -0.19
CA ARG A 82 -0.21 -12.14 0.69
C ARG A 82 0.20 -12.80 2.00
N SER A 83 1.25 -12.29 2.62
CA SER A 83 1.69 -12.68 3.95
C SER A 83 0.56 -12.54 4.98
N PHE A 84 0.70 -13.24 6.10
CA PHE A 84 -0.22 -13.09 7.23
C PHE A 84 -0.24 -11.65 7.73
N ILE A 85 0.92 -11.00 7.82
CA ILE A 85 1.06 -9.60 8.23
C ILE A 85 0.26 -8.67 7.32
N ALA A 86 0.38 -8.83 6.01
CA ALA A 86 -0.35 -8.00 5.05
C ALA A 86 -1.89 -8.15 5.12
N LYS A 87 -2.38 -9.24 5.71
CA LYS A 87 -3.82 -9.45 5.98
C LYS A 87 -4.27 -8.85 7.31
N GLN A 88 -3.34 -8.53 8.20
CA GLN A 88 -3.60 -7.97 9.53
C GLN A 88 -3.59 -6.45 9.57
N VAL A 89 -3.16 -5.80 8.52
CA VAL A 89 -3.21 -4.34 8.38
C VAL A 89 -4.58 -3.90 7.87
N GLY A 90 -4.90 -2.64 8.03
CA GLY A 90 -6.15 -2.07 7.53
C GLY A 90 -6.28 -2.13 6.00
N ASN A 91 -7.09 -1.26 5.45
CA ASN A 91 -7.27 -1.20 4.00
C ASN A 91 -5.94 -0.96 3.27
N VAL A 92 -5.63 -1.84 2.31
CA VAL A 92 -4.41 -1.73 1.49
C VAL A 92 -4.46 -0.51 0.57
N ARG A 93 -5.67 -0.09 0.21
CA ARG A 93 -5.95 1.12 -0.59
C ARG A 93 -6.98 1.97 0.11
N ASP A 94 -6.81 3.27 -0.04
CA ASP A 94 -7.73 4.26 0.52
C ASP A 94 -7.64 5.56 -0.28
N VAL A 95 -8.61 6.43 -0.09
CA VAL A 95 -8.59 7.79 -0.62
C VAL A 95 -7.88 8.71 0.36
N GLY A 96 -6.89 9.45 -0.14
CA GLY A 96 -6.12 10.33 0.71
C GLY A 96 -5.12 11.18 -0.04
N PHE A 97 -4.23 11.76 0.73
CA PHE A 97 -3.12 12.57 0.27
C PHE A 97 -1.82 12.05 0.86
N THR A 98 -0.78 11.91 0.02
CA THR A 98 0.57 11.51 0.47
C THR A 98 1.63 12.47 -0.05
N GLY A 99 2.71 12.59 0.74
CA GLY A 99 3.97 13.19 0.32
C GLY A 99 5.07 12.14 0.35
N CYS A 100 5.92 12.12 -0.65
CA CYS A 100 7.05 11.20 -0.76
C CYS A 100 8.32 11.96 -1.11
N TYR A 101 9.36 11.77 -0.30
CA TYR A 101 10.70 12.28 -0.56
C TYR A 101 11.68 11.13 -0.78
N THR A 102 12.46 11.20 -1.86
CA THR A 102 13.43 10.18 -2.24
C THR A 102 14.82 10.77 -2.30
N GLN A 103 15.69 10.40 -1.38
CA GLN A 103 17.12 10.72 -1.40
C GLN A 103 17.87 9.63 -2.16
N LYS A 104 18.65 10.03 -3.18
CA LYS A 104 19.44 9.09 -4.00
C LYS A 104 20.93 9.23 -3.79
N GLU A 105 21.39 10.43 -3.41
CA GLU A 105 22.79 10.75 -3.22
C GLU A 105 23.17 10.64 -1.74
N GLY A 106 24.38 10.18 -1.47
CA GLY A 106 24.85 9.92 -0.11
C GLY A 106 24.25 8.61 0.44
N PHE A 107 23.52 8.71 1.55
CA PHE A 107 22.78 7.57 2.11
C PHE A 107 21.37 7.51 1.51
N PRO A 108 21.07 6.54 0.63
CA PRO A 108 19.77 6.48 -0.05
C PRO A 108 18.65 6.11 0.91
N PHE A 109 17.56 6.89 0.89
CA PHE A 109 16.35 6.59 1.62
C PHE A 109 15.10 7.12 0.91
N ILE A 110 13.95 6.56 1.26
CA ILE A 110 12.62 7.00 0.82
C ILE A 110 11.79 7.24 2.08
N LEU A 111 11.21 8.41 2.19
CA LEU A 111 10.25 8.75 3.25
C LEU A 111 8.91 9.07 2.59
N GLU A 112 7.88 8.33 2.96
CA GLU A 112 6.52 8.53 2.47
C GLU A 112 5.55 8.62 3.64
N GLY A 113 4.64 9.58 3.59
CA GLY A 113 3.63 9.75 4.63
C GLY A 113 2.35 10.34 4.06
N GLY A 114 1.23 10.05 4.69
CA GLY A 114 -0.05 10.54 4.21
C GLY A 114 -1.20 10.44 5.21
N LEU A 115 -2.29 11.09 4.82
CA LEU A 115 -3.57 11.11 5.52
C LEU A 115 -4.62 10.48 4.62
N PHE A 116 -5.48 9.67 5.20
CA PHE A 116 -6.46 8.84 4.51
C PHE A 116 -7.83 8.90 5.19
N ASN A 117 -8.89 8.67 4.42
CA ASN A 117 -10.26 8.66 4.95
C ASN A 117 -10.51 7.48 5.91
N GLY A 118 -9.91 6.32 5.67
CA GLY A 118 -10.17 5.11 6.43
C GLY A 118 -11.28 4.22 5.86
N SER A 119 -11.97 4.67 4.82
CA SER A 119 -13.08 3.94 4.19
C SER A 119 -12.63 2.82 3.23
N GLY A 120 -11.37 2.82 2.83
CA GLY A 120 -10.88 1.86 1.85
C GLY A 120 -11.44 2.10 0.45
N LEU A 121 -11.91 1.02 -0.20
CA LEU A 121 -12.47 1.06 -1.55
C LEU A 121 -13.99 1.30 -1.57
N THR A 122 -14.65 1.23 -0.40
CA THR A 122 -16.09 1.38 -0.23
C THR A 122 -16.38 2.55 0.71
N ASP A 123 -17.64 2.95 0.80
CA ASP A 123 -18.11 3.95 1.77
C ASP A 123 -17.38 5.32 1.72
N GLN A 124 -16.85 5.67 0.54
CA GLN A 124 -16.10 6.92 0.33
C GLN A 124 -16.92 8.19 0.47
N LYS A 125 -18.26 8.07 0.48
CA LYS A 125 -19.20 9.18 0.66
C LYS A 125 -19.52 9.47 2.12
N GLU A 126 -19.08 8.64 3.04
CA GLU A 126 -19.28 8.84 4.46
C GLU A 126 -18.31 9.87 5.03
N TRP A 127 -18.80 10.69 5.93
CA TRP A 127 -17.98 11.68 6.63
C TRP A 127 -17.31 11.06 7.85
N HIS A 128 -16.00 11.12 7.93
CA HIS A 128 -15.21 10.59 9.03
C HIS A 128 -14.79 11.73 9.98
N LYS A 129 -14.95 11.51 11.28
CA LYS A 129 -14.50 12.47 12.31
C LYS A 129 -12.98 12.51 12.47
N THR A 130 -12.30 11.45 12.06
CA THR A 130 -10.85 11.29 12.24
C THR A 130 -10.25 10.70 10.97
N LEU A 131 -9.19 11.32 10.46
CA LEU A 131 -8.42 10.76 9.36
C LEU A 131 -7.44 9.72 9.92
N ASN A 132 -7.19 8.69 9.12
CA ASN A 132 -6.10 7.74 9.35
C ASN A 132 -4.78 8.35 8.86
N TYR A 133 -3.67 8.00 9.49
CA TYR A 133 -2.35 8.36 8.96
C TYR A 133 -1.49 7.13 8.73
N SER A 134 -0.55 7.27 7.83
CA SER A 134 0.50 6.28 7.59
C SER A 134 1.81 6.96 7.25
N ILE A 135 2.91 6.45 7.81
CA ILE A 135 4.28 6.91 7.52
C ILE A 135 5.13 5.68 7.29
N LYS A 136 5.93 5.71 6.22
CA LYS A 136 6.85 4.64 5.84
C LYS A 136 8.21 5.21 5.47
N ALA A 137 9.26 4.72 6.11
CA ALA A 137 10.64 5.01 5.79
C ALA A 137 11.32 3.76 5.25
N GLN A 138 12.05 3.90 4.14
CA GLN A 138 12.87 2.84 3.57
C GLN A 138 14.32 3.31 3.49
N LEU A 139 15.21 2.55 4.08
CA LEU A 139 16.65 2.76 4.03
C LEU A 139 17.25 1.76 3.04
N LEU A 140 18.04 2.25 2.10
CA LEU A 140 18.59 1.49 0.98
C LEU A 140 20.12 1.50 1.05
N PRO A 141 20.75 0.80 2.03
CA PRO A 141 22.21 0.86 2.25
C PRO A 141 23.01 0.47 1.00
N ASN A 142 22.47 -0.44 0.21
CA ASN A 142 22.99 -0.82 -1.12
C ASN A 142 21.87 -1.39 -2.01
N LYS A 143 22.22 -1.83 -3.22
CA LYS A 143 21.25 -2.33 -4.22
C LYS A 143 20.50 -3.61 -3.79
N ASN A 144 21.01 -4.32 -2.81
CA ASN A 144 20.50 -5.64 -2.42
C ASN A 144 19.68 -5.58 -1.13
N TRP A 145 19.89 -4.58 -0.27
CA TRP A 145 19.26 -4.45 1.04
C TRP A 145 18.22 -3.34 1.07
N ASN A 146 17.12 -3.62 1.73
CA ASN A 146 16.12 -2.62 2.10
C ASN A 146 15.71 -2.86 3.56
N LEU A 147 15.78 -1.81 4.36
CA LEU A 147 15.23 -1.77 5.71
C LEU A 147 14.02 -0.85 5.69
N THR A 148 12.86 -1.37 6.05
CA THR A 148 11.60 -0.63 6.08
C THR A 148 11.13 -0.46 7.52
N LEU A 149 10.79 0.77 7.87
CA LEU A 149 10.11 1.11 9.13
C LEU A 149 8.82 1.83 8.78
N SER A 150 7.71 1.40 9.34
CA SER A 150 6.43 2.05 9.06
C SER A 150 5.53 2.11 10.29
N THR A 151 4.68 3.13 10.33
CA THR A 151 3.63 3.29 11.34
C THR A 151 2.33 3.69 10.67
N GLN A 152 1.25 3.17 11.17
CA GLN A 152 -0.10 3.50 10.70
C GLN A 152 -1.05 3.58 11.89
N MET A 153 -1.93 4.57 11.88
CA MET A 153 -3.07 4.64 12.78
C MET A 153 -4.36 4.51 11.96
N ILE A 154 -5.20 3.57 12.36
CA ILE A 154 -6.55 3.40 11.83
C ILE A 154 -7.55 3.49 12.96
N LYS A 155 -8.76 3.94 12.64
CA LYS A 155 -9.86 4.03 13.60
C LYS A 155 -11.12 3.36 13.03
N PRO A 156 -11.15 2.02 12.98
CA PRO A 156 -12.37 1.30 12.62
C PRO A 156 -13.40 1.48 13.72
N GLU A 157 -14.59 1.95 13.34
CA GLU A 157 -15.70 2.24 14.25
C GLU A 157 -15.28 3.21 15.38
N HIS A 158 -15.08 2.72 16.59
CA HIS A 158 -14.70 3.51 17.77
C HIS A 158 -13.35 3.12 18.38
N THR A 159 -12.66 2.13 17.79
CA THR A 159 -11.39 1.62 18.34
C THR A 159 -10.21 2.21 17.57
N ARG A 160 -9.32 2.90 18.28
CA ARG A 160 -8.06 3.35 17.69
C ARG A 160 -7.05 2.21 17.68
N ILE A 161 -6.47 1.91 16.53
CA ILE A 161 -5.42 0.91 16.38
C ILE A 161 -4.17 1.62 15.85
N ASN A 162 -3.11 1.62 16.65
CA ASN A 162 -1.79 2.06 16.22
C ASN A 162 -0.97 0.82 15.85
N MET A 163 -0.38 0.84 14.68
CA MET A 163 0.44 -0.25 14.15
C MET A 163 1.84 0.25 13.87
N TYR A 164 2.82 -0.56 14.22
CA TYR A 164 4.24 -0.31 13.98
C TYR A 164 4.80 -1.54 13.28
N ASP A 165 5.52 -1.32 12.22
CA ASP A 165 6.09 -2.37 11.41
C ASP A 165 7.57 -2.12 11.16
N ALA A 166 8.35 -3.16 11.25
CA ALA A 166 9.76 -3.18 10.90
C ALA A 166 10.04 -4.38 10.01
N GLY A 167 10.57 -4.11 8.84
CA GLY A 167 10.87 -5.13 7.85
C GLY A 167 12.24 -4.96 7.24
N ILE A 168 12.83 -6.05 6.84
CA ILE A 168 14.10 -6.09 6.13
C ILE A 168 14.01 -7.10 5.01
N TYR A 169 14.53 -6.77 3.85
CA TYR A 169 14.75 -7.77 2.81
C TYR A 169 16.12 -7.64 2.16
N TYR A 170 16.62 -8.77 1.75
CA TYR A 170 17.80 -8.93 0.92
C TYR A 170 17.41 -9.59 -0.40
N GLN A 171 17.84 -9.03 -1.50
CA GLN A 171 17.61 -9.58 -2.83
C GLN A 171 18.87 -9.51 -3.69
N ASN A 172 19.23 -10.64 -4.28
CA ASN A 172 20.18 -10.71 -5.36
C ASN A 172 19.62 -11.57 -6.51
N ARG A 173 20.44 -11.91 -7.49
CA ARG A 173 19.98 -12.70 -8.66
C ARG A 173 19.37 -14.07 -8.28
N ASN A 174 19.86 -14.69 -7.22
CA ASN A 174 19.57 -16.09 -6.87
C ASN A 174 18.74 -16.23 -5.60
N PHE A 175 18.77 -15.23 -4.71
CA PHE A 175 18.14 -15.30 -3.39
C PHE A 175 17.31 -14.06 -3.12
N HIS A 176 16.14 -14.31 -2.54
CA HIS A 176 15.33 -13.31 -1.88
C HIS A 176 15.00 -13.81 -0.47
N VAL A 177 15.37 -13.04 0.53
CA VAL A 177 15.07 -13.30 1.94
C VAL A 177 14.39 -12.07 2.50
N GLU A 178 13.27 -12.26 3.18
CA GLU A 178 12.46 -11.20 3.75
C GLU A 178 12.01 -11.57 5.16
N ALA A 179 12.10 -10.63 6.08
CA ALA A 179 11.57 -10.74 7.43
C ALA A 179 10.82 -9.46 7.79
N GLU A 180 9.67 -9.58 8.40
CA GLU A 180 8.81 -8.47 8.78
C GLU A 180 8.19 -8.74 10.16
N TYR A 181 8.16 -7.71 11.00
CA TYR A 181 7.58 -7.73 12.33
C TYR A 181 6.54 -6.63 12.47
N LEU A 182 5.31 -7.01 12.84
CA LEU A 182 4.20 -6.10 13.04
C LEU A 182 3.75 -6.09 14.50
N TYR A 183 3.72 -4.92 15.11
CA TYR A 183 3.20 -4.69 16.45
C TYR A 183 1.93 -3.83 16.40
N LYS A 184 0.88 -4.24 17.12
CA LYS A 184 -0.40 -3.54 17.19
C LYS A 184 -0.74 -3.13 18.62
N MET A 185 -1.17 -1.88 18.78
CA MET A 185 -1.70 -1.36 20.03
C MET A 185 -3.16 -0.95 19.85
N TYR A 186 -4.02 -1.45 20.69
CA TYR A 186 -5.45 -1.13 20.71
C TYR A 186 -5.71 -0.10 21.81
N GLY A 187 -6.27 1.05 21.45
CA GLY A 187 -6.72 2.08 22.39
C GLY A 187 -8.24 2.00 22.53
N HIS A 188 -8.72 1.83 23.74
CA HIS A 188 -10.13 2.03 24.03
C HIS A 188 -10.35 3.52 24.34
N GLU A 189 -11.32 4.15 23.68
CA GLU A 189 -11.86 5.46 24.05
C GLU A 189 -13.11 5.27 24.90
#